data_5e87dcf1eb7b0e950bb0b67718392d1d
#
_entry.id   5e87dcf1eb7b0e950bb0b67718392d1d
#
_cell.length_a   1.000
_cell.length_b   1.000
_cell.length_c   1.000
_cell.angle_alpha   90.00
_cell.angle_beta   90.00
_cell.angle_gamma   90.00
#
_symmetry.space_group_name_H-M   'P 1'
#
loop_
_entity.id
_entity.type
_entity.pdbx_description
1 polymer ?
#
loop_
_entity_poly.entity_id
_entity_poly.type
_entity_poly.pdbx_seq_one_letter_code
_entity_poly.pdbx_strand_id
1 'polypeptide(L)'
;AQQIAQLTQTASLLDGELSVYLSPDARGKGIGRKLYEALFALLQLQNVKSVYGIVTTPNPRSEAMHLALGFSRVSTLHNVGYKQGWRDVSWFCKQIGEYTEPLDPFLPIGSVDPTQLTAILNRFS
;
A
#
# COMPACT_ATOMS: atom_id res chain seq x y z
N ALA A 1 14.38 5.99 0.55
CA ALA A 1 14.39 5.23 -0.71
C ALA A 1 14.37 3.72 -0.47
N GLN A 2 15.20 3.21 0.45
CA GLN A 2 15.20 1.78 0.76
C GLN A 2 13.88 1.31 1.37
N GLN A 3 13.27 2.10 2.21
CA GLN A 3 12.01 1.75 2.85
C GLN A 3 10.88 1.67 1.84
N ILE A 4 10.86 2.59 0.87
CA ILE A 4 9.87 2.53 -0.22
C ILE A 4 10.08 1.27 -1.05
N ALA A 5 11.32 0.93 -1.38
CA ALA A 5 11.64 -0.27 -2.14
C ALA A 5 11.19 -1.54 -1.40
N GLN A 6 11.38 -1.60 -0.08
CA GLN A 6 10.91 -2.74 0.72
C GLN A 6 9.39 -2.88 0.70
N LEU A 7 8.67 -1.77 0.77
CA LEU A 7 7.21 -1.79 0.73
C LEU A 7 6.69 -2.28 -0.63
N THR A 8 7.40 -1.98 -1.71
CA THR A 8 7.00 -2.42 -3.04
C THR A 8 7.32 -3.88 -3.36
N GLN A 9 8.11 -4.56 -2.51
CA GLN A 9 8.41 -5.98 -2.71
C GLN A 9 7.20 -6.90 -2.58
N THR A 10 6.13 -6.43 -1.97
CA THR A 10 4.91 -7.21 -1.82
C THR A 10 3.93 -7.03 -2.96
N ALA A 11 4.33 -6.39 -4.05
CA ALA A 11 3.48 -6.21 -5.22
C ALA A 11 3.23 -7.53 -5.93
N SER A 12 1.99 -7.75 -6.36
CA SER A 12 1.61 -8.94 -7.11
C SER A 12 0.66 -8.57 -8.25
N LEU A 13 0.69 -9.38 -9.31
CA LEU A 13 -0.19 -9.20 -10.46
C LEU A 13 -1.34 -10.20 -10.37
N LEU A 14 -2.57 -9.68 -10.34
CA LEU A 14 -3.80 -10.47 -10.30
C LEU A 14 -4.69 -10.04 -11.47
N ASP A 15 -5.02 -10.97 -12.35
CA ASP A 15 -5.93 -10.75 -13.48
C ASP A 15 -5.60 -9.50 -14.31
N GLY A 16 -4.30 -9.25 -14.51
CA GLY A 16 -3.84 -8.09 -15.26
C GLY A 16 -3.78 -6.80 -14.45
N GLU A 17 -4.19 -6.83 -13.18
CA GLU A 17 -4.04 -5.71 -12.26
C GLU A 17 -2.88 -5.95 -11.30
N LEU A 18 -2.15 -4.89 -10.99
CA LEU A 18 -1.12 -4.93 -9.96
C LEU A 18 -1.69 -4.42 -8.65
N SER A 19 -1.60 -5.23 -7.61
CA SER A 19 -1.96 -4.86 -6.24
C SER A 19 -0.73 -4.87 -5.36
N VAL A 20 -0.70 -3.97 -4.39
CA VAL A 20 0.40 -3.88 -3.42
C VAL A 20 -0.17 -4.10 -2.04
N TYR A 21 0.47 -5.00 -1.29
CA TYR A 21 0.08 -5.31 0.09
C TYR A 21 1.10 -4.70 1.04
N LEU A 22 0.62 -3.83 1.92
CA LEU A 22 1.48 -3.16 2.89
C LEU A 22 1.62 -4.03 4.13
N SER A 23 2.86 -4.42 4.46
CA SER A 23 3.13 -5.23 5.63
C SER A 23 2.85 -4.45 6.92
N PRO A 24 2.15 -5.05 7.89
CA PRO A 24 1.98 -4.42 9.21
C PRO A 24 3.30 -4.09 9.90
N ASP A 25 4.34 -4.89 9.65
CA ASP A 25 5.64 -4.69 10.28
C ASP A 25 6.34 -3.41 9.83
N ALA A 26 6.05 -2.94 8.62
CA ALA A 26 6.65 -1.73 8.09
C ALA A 26 6.35 -0.50 8.95
N ARG A 27 5.21 -0.50 9.65
CA ARG A 27 4.77 0.63 10.48
C ARG A 27 5.54 0.76 11.76
N GLY A 28 5.94 -0.36 12.35
CA GLY A 28 6.67 -0.37 13.62
C GLY A 28 8.09 0.19 13.53
N LYS A 29 8.53 0.57 12.34
CA LYS A 29 9.88 1.06 12.07
C LYS A 29 9.96 2.56 11.88
N GLY A 30 8.98 3.30 12.40
CA GLY A 30 8.97 4.76 12.30
C GLY A 30 8.57 5.30 10.93
N ILE A 31 7.90 4.50 10.13
CA ILE A 31 7.39 4.93 8.84
C ILE A 31 6.21 5.86 9.08
N GLY A 32 6.40 7.13 8.73
CA GLY A 32 5.37 8.14 8.91
C GLY A 32 4.42 8.24 7.73
N ARG A 33 3.37 9.05 7.95
CA ARG A 33 2.37 9.33 6.92
C ARG A 33 3.01 9.82 5.61
N LYS A 34 4.02 10.65 5.72
CA LYS A 34 4.75 11.20 4.56
C LYS A 34 5.31 10.11 3.66
N LEU A 35 5.86 9.05 4.27
CA LEU A 35 6.43 7.95 3.50
C LEU A 35 5.34 7.16 2.77
N TYR A 36 4.20 6.93 3.41
CA TYR A 36 3.07 6.28 2.74
C TYR A 36 2.53 7.13 1.59
N GLU A 37 2.42 8.44 1.77
CA GLU A 37 1.98 9.33 0.70
C GLU A 37 2.96 9.34 -0.47
N ALA A 38 4.26 9.32 -0.19
CA ALA A 38 5.29 9.20 -1.22
C ALA A 38 5.17 7.86 -1.96
N LEU A 39 4.93 6.78 -1.24
CA LEU A 39 4.72 5.47 -1.84
C LEU A 39 3.51 5.47 -2.77
N PHE A 40 2.38 6.04 -2.34
CA PHE A 40 1.19 6.11 -3.18
C PHE A 40 1.44 6.91 -4.46
N ALA A 41 2.15 8.05 -4.34
CA ALA A 41 2.48 8.86 -5.51
C ALA A 41 3.38 8.09 -6.48
N LEU A 42 4.35 7.35 -5.97
CA LEU A 42 5.23 6.52 -6.77
C LEU A 42 4.46 5.40 -7.49
N LEU A 43 3.60 4.71 -6.75
CA LEU A 43 2.78 3.63 -7.32
C LEU A 43 1.82 4.13 -8.39
N GLN A 44 1.31 5.36 -8.25
CA GLN A 44 0.50 5.98 -9.30
C GLN A 44 1.29 6.15 -10.60
N LEU A 45 2.56 6.53 -10.53
CA LEU A 45 3.42 6.62 -11.71
C LEU A 45 3.64 5.25 -12.35
N GLN A 46 3.56 4.19 -11.58
CA GLN A 46 3.73 2.82 -12.07
C GLN A 46 2.42 2.22 -12.58
N ASN A 47 1.34 3.01 -12.61
CA ASN A 47 0.00 2.58 -13.04
C ASN A 47 -0.66 1.57 -12.09
N VAL A 48 -0.27 1.57 -10.83
CA VAL A 48 -0.97 0.81 -9.79
C VAL A 48 -2.27 1.54 -9.44
N LYS A 49 -3.39 0.82 -9.44
CA LYS A 49 -4.72 1.42 -9.24
C LYS A 49 -5.25 1.28 -7.82
N SER A 50 -4.87 0.21 -7.13
CA SER A 50 -5.34 -0.08 -5.78
C SER A 50 -4.21 -0.55 -4.89
N VAL A 51 -4.27 -0.19 -3.61
CA VAL A 51 -3.36 -0.71 -2.58
C VAL A 51 -4.20 -1.30 -1.46
N TYR A 52 -3.68 -2.37 -0.87
CA TYR A 52 -4.34 -3.09 0.22
C TYR A 52 -3.48 -3.06 1.46
N GLY A 53 -4.14 -2.83 2.60
CA GLY A 53 -3.50 -2.96 3.90
C GLY A 53 -4.12 -4.13 4.65
N ILE A 54 -3.29 -4.97 5.26
CA ILE A 54 -3.74 -6.11 6.03
C ILE A 54 -3.34 -5.89 7.48
N VAL A 55 -4.32 -5.94 8.38
CA VAL A 55 -4.11 -5.66 9.79
C VAL A 55 -4.63 -6.81 10.63
N THR A 56 -3.76 -7.38 11.46
CA THR A 56 -4.18 -8.35 12.48
C THR A 56 -4.86 -7.58 13.62
N THR A 57 -6.11 -7.88 13.87
CA THR A 57 -6.91 -7.15 14.85
C THR A 57 -7.08 -7.96 16.14
N PRO A 58 -7.24 -7.30 17.28
CA PRO A 58 -7.36 -5.86 17.45
C PRO A 58 -6.02 -5.13 17.34
N ASN A 59 -6.00 -4.02 16.65
CA ASN A 59 -4.86 -3.13 16.58
C ASN A 59 -5.36 -1.71 16.28
N PRO A 60 -5.92 -1.01 17.30
CA PRO A 60 -6.57 0.29 17.07
C PRO A 60 -5.66 1.32 16.42
N ARG A 61 -4.38 1.33 16.77
CA ARG A 61 -3.43 2.28 16.21
C ARG A 61 -3.25 2.09 14.70
N SER A 62 -3.10 0.85 14.28
CA SER A 62 -2.94 0.52 12.87
C SER A 62 -4.22 0.77 12.08
N GLU A 63 -5.35 0.40 12.64
CA GLU A 63 -6.65 0.61 11.99
C GLU A 63 -6.90 2.11 11.80
N ALA A 64 -6.62 2.92 12.83
CA ALA A 64 -6.77 4.37 12.76
C ALA A 64 -5.84 4.99 11.71
N MET A 65 -4.61 4.49 11.62
CA MET A 65 -3.65 4.97 10.62
C MET A 65 -4.13 4.69 9.20
N HIS A 66 -4.64 3.49 8.93
CA HIS A 66 -5.17 3.16 7.60
C HIS A 66 -6.34 4.07 7.23
N LEU A 67 -7.26 4.30 8.15
CA LEU A 67 -8.39 5.19 7.91
C LEU A 67 -7.91 6.63 7.67
N ALA A 68 -6.92 7.09 8.43
CA ALA A 68 -6.36 8.44 8.25
C ALA A 68 -5.66 8.61 6.90
N LEU A 69 -5.09 7.53 6.35
CA LEU A 69 -4.46 7.53 5.03
C LEU A 69 -5.47 7.41 3.89
N GLY A 70 -6.75 7.29 4.19
CA GLY A 70 -7.80 7.22 3.18
C GLY A 70 -8.20 5.81 2.77
N PHE A 71 -7.73 4.78 3.48
CA PHE A 71 -8.20 3.41 3.26
C PHE A 71 -9.62 3.24 3.79
N SER A 72 -10.35 2.33 3.16
CA SER A 72 -11.63 1.86 3.65
C SER A 72 -11.52 0.40 4.08
N ARG A 73 -12.20 0.04 5.17
CA ARG A 73 -12.26 -1.37 5.59
C ARG A 73 -13.14 -2.13 4.61
N VAL A 74 -12.58 -3.17 4.01
CA VAL A 74 -13.29 -3.97 2.99
C VAL A 74 -13.90 -5.21 3.61
N SER A 75 -13.15 -5.88 4.48
CA SER A 75 -13.54 -7.18 5.02
C SER A 75 -12.81 -7.47 6.31
N THR A 76 -13.41 -8.27 7.16
CA THR A 76 -12.77 -8.83 8.35
C THR A 76 -12.94 -10.33 8.32
N LEU A 77 -11.83 -11.04 8.38
CA LEU A 77 -11.80 -12.50 8.47
C LEU A 77 -11.61 -12.87 9.94
N HIS A 78 -12.54 -13.63 10.48
CA HIS A 78 -12.54 -13.98 11.90
C HIS A 78 -11.76 -15.26 12.16
N ASN A 79 -11.00 -15.28 13.27
CA ASN A 79 -10.31 -16.45 13.77
C ASN A 79 -9.39 -17.11 12.73
N VAL A 80 -8.63 -16.29 12.01
CA VAL A 80 -7.74 -16.78 10.93
C VAL A 80 -6.32 -17.04 11.41
N GLY A 81 -5.99 -16.69 12.66
CA GLY A 81 -4.67 -16.96 13.23
C GLY A 81 -4.75 -17.05 14.74
N TYR A 82 -3.74 -17.67 15.34
CA TYR A 82 -3.65 -17.82 16.79
C TYR A 82 -2.33 -17.25 17.29
N LYS A 83 -2.42 -16.23 18.14
CA LYS A 83 -1.27 -15.66 18.83
C LYS A 83 -1.78 -15.09 20.16
N GLN A 84 -1.55 -15.82 21.26
CA GLN A 84 -2.12 -15.47 22.57
C GLN A 84 -3.65 -15.36 22.52
N GLY A 85 -4.28 -16.20 21.70
CA GLY A 85 -5.70 -16.20 21.45
C GLY A 85 -5.98 -16.14 19.94
N TRP A 86 -7.21 -16.39 19.58
CA TRP A 86 -7.64 -16.29 18.18
C TRP A 86 -7.63 -14.83 17.74
N ARG A 87 -7.16 -14.58 16.52
CA ARG A 87 -7.04 -13.25 15.95
C ARG A 87 -7.83 -13.15 14.66
N ASP A 88 -8.37 -11.97 14.44
CA ASP A 88 -9.01 -11.61 13.19
C ASP A 88 -8.02 -10.88 12.29
N VAL A 89 -8.31 -10.84 11.00
CA VAL A 89 -7.55 -10.07 10.03
C VAL A 89 -8.51 -9.17 9.27
N SER A 90 -8.23 -7.88 9.28
CA SER A 90 -9.01 -6.90 8.52
C SER A 90 -8.26 -6.49 7.27
N TRP A 91 -8.98 -6.40 6.16
CA TRP A 91 -8.49 -5.91 4.90
C TRP A 91 -8.97 -4.49 4.67
N PHE A 92 -8.04 -3.64 4.32
CA PHE A 92 -8.30 -2.25 3.94
C PHE A 92 -7.89 -2.06 2.49
N CYS A 93 -8.61 -1.21 1.78
CA CYS A 93 -8.32 -0.90 0.38
C CYS A 93 -8.34 0.61 0.17
N LYS A 94 -7.43 1.08 -0.67
CA LYS A 94 -7.42 2.46 -1.13
C LYS A 94 -7.24 2.48 -2.64
N GLN A 95 -8.14 3.15 -3.34
CA GLN A 95 -7.97 3.43 -4.75
C GLN A 95 -7.02 4.62 -4.89
N ILE A 96 -5.94 4.45 -5.64
CA ILE A 96 -4.95 5.50 -5.87
C ILE A 96 -4.86 5.92 -7.34
N GLY A 97 -5.55 5.23 -8.23
CA GLY A 97 -5.60 5.58 -9.64
C GLY A 97 -6.97 5.27 -10.23
N GLU A 98 -7.21 5.72 -11.45
CA GLU A 98 -8.46 5.46 -12.12
C GLU A 98 -8.45 4.10 -12.81
N TYR A 99 -9.56 3.39 -12.70
CA TYR A 99 -9.74 2.11 -13.38
C TYR A 99 -10.07 2.39 -14.85
N THR A 100 -9.02 2.39 -15.68
CA THR A 100 -9.14 2.70 -17.10
C THR A 100 -9.44 1.45 -17.93
N GLU A 101 -10.10 1.67 -19.10
CA GLU A 101 -10.27 0.62 -20.09
C GLU A 101 -9.82 1.13 -21.47
N PRO A 102 -8.83 0.45 -22.08
CA PRO A 102 -8.07 -0.70 -21.55
C PRO A 102 -7.20 -0.32 -20.34
N LEU A 103 -6.80 -1.35 -19.59
CA LEU A 103 -5.93 -1.18 -18.42
C LEU A 103 -4.58 -0.59 -18.83
N ASP A 104 -4.13 0.43 -18.10
CA ASP A 104 -2.77 0.95 -18.26
C ASP A 104 -1.76 -0.10 -17.80
N PRO A 105 -0.73 -0.43 -18.59
CA PRO A 105 0.24 -1.43 -18.17
C PRO A 105 1.07 -0.96 -16.97
N PHE A 106 1.41 -1.90 -16.10
CA PHE A 106 2.32 -1.62 -15.01
C PHE A 106 3.69 -1.20 -15.55
N LEU A 107 4.23 -0.12 -14.98
CA LEU A 107 5.56 0.37 -15.31
C LEU A 107 6.54 0.04 -14.20
N PRO A 108 7.58 -0.76 -14.45
CA PRO A 108 8.68 -0.93 -13.49
C PRO A 108 9.31 0.43 -13.15
N ILE A 109 9.92 0.54 -11.98
CA ILE A 109 10.47 1.80 -11.51
C ILE A 109 11.46 2.42 -12.51
N GLY A 110 12.23 1.59 -13.22
CA GLY A 110 13.17 2.05 -14.24
C GLY A 110 12.53 2.57 -15.52
N SER A 111 11.23 2.33 -15.71
CA SER A 111 10.47 2.82 -16.87
C SER A 111 9.66 4.08 -16.56
N VAL A 112 9.65 4.51 -15.29
CA VAL A 112 8.97 5.73 -14.86
C VAL A 112 9.79 6.94 -15.29
N ASP A 113 9.10 8.03 -15.70
CA ASP A 113 9.76 9.27 -16.08
C ASP A 113 10.68 9.76 -14.95
N PRO A 114 12.00 9.87 -15.19
CA PRO A 114 12.93 10.29 -14.16
C PRO A 114 12.63 11.66 -13.56
N THR A 115 12.08 12.57 -14.34
CA THR A 115 11.73 13.91 -13.88
C THR A 115 10.59 13.84 -12.86
N GLN A 116 9.56 13.03 -13.14
CA GLN A 116 8.43 12.85 -12.23
C GLN A 116 8.86 12.12 -10.96
N LEU A 117 9.72 11.12 -11.09
CA LEU A 117 10.26 10.39 -9.95
C LEU A 117 11.06 11.32 -9.03
N THR A 118 11.96 12.14 -9.61
CA THR A 118 12.76 13.10 -8.85
C THR A 118 11.87 14.11 -8.12
N ALA A 119 10.82 14.59 -8.77
CA ALA A 119 9.87 15.53 -8.16
C ALA A 119 9.19 14.93 -6.92
N ILE A 120 8.80 13.65 -6.98
CA ILE A 120 8.20 12.96 -5.84
C ILE A 120 9.20 12.83 -4.70
N LEU A 121 10.42 12.37 -5.00
CA LEU A 121 11.46 12.20 -3.99
C LEU A 121 11.79 13.52 -3.29
N ASN A 122 11.82 14.61 -4.04
CA ASN A 122 12.09 15.94 -3.47
C ASN A 122 10.92 16.46 -2.63
N ARG A 123 9.67 16.18 -3.06
CA ARG A 123 8.47 16.66 -2.36
C ARG A 123 8.32 16.03 -0.98
N PHE A 124 8.74 14.77 -0.83
CA PHE A 124 8.55 14.00 0.39
C PHE A 124 9.83 13.72 1.16
N SER A 125 10.93 14.33 0.77
CA SER A 125 12.21 14.15 1.50
C SER A 125 12.35 15.11 2.68
#